data_92e1fb8bdd945086fb90466379770441
#
_entry.id   92e1fb8bdd945086fb90466379770441
#
_cell.length_a   1.000
_cell.length_b   1.000
_cell.length_c   1.000
_cell.angle_alpha   90.00
_cell.angle_beta   90.00
_cell.angle_gamma   90.00
#
_symmetry.space_group_name_H-M   'P 1'
#
loop_
_entity.id
_entity.type
_entity.pdbx_description
1 polymer ?
#
loop_
_entity_poly.entity_id
_entity_poly.type
_entity_poly.pdbx_seq_one_letter_code
_entity_poly.pdbx_strand_id
1 'polypeptide(L)'
;MGIYLDNAATTMQKPDCVIEAVAQAMGHMGNSGRGAYGEALDASRMIYETRERLSSLFGLGNPKQAAFSCNSTEALNTAILGLLGPGDHVISTVMEHNSVLRPLYRLEKEGAQISFCPCDEKGRLRMEELPGLVKKNTKALVCTHASNLTGNANDLMTLGAFCKERGLLFVVDASQTAGVLPIDMKAMNIDVGC
;
A
#
# COMPACT_ATOMS: atom_id res chain seq x y z
N MET A 1 31.41 14.38 0.88
CA MET A 1 30.22 13.56 0.55
C MET A 1 29.20 14.44 -0.12
N GLY A 2 28.61 14.01 -1.24
CA GLY A 2 27.49 14.72 -1.85
C GLY A 2 26.21 14.58 -1.02
N ILE A 3 25.29 15.56 -1.13
CA ILE A 3 23.95 15.49 -0.52
C ILE A 3 23.05 14.68 -1.45
N TYR A 4 22.41 13.61 -0.93
CA TYR A 4 21.44 12.80 -1.67
C TYR A 4 20.02 13.18 -1.25
N LEU A 5 19.21 13.68 -2.20
CA LEU A 5 17.85 14.18 -1.96
C LEU A 5 16.78 13.39 -2.71
N ASP A 6 17.08 12.19 -3.22
CA ASP A 6 16.18 11.38 -4.04
C ASP A 6 15.76 10.08 -3.36
N ASN A 7 15.61 10.10 -2.03
CA ASN A 7 15.13 8.92 -1.28
C ASN A 7 13.70 8.50 -1.63
N ALA A 8 12.90 9.39 -2.21
CA ALA A 8 11.57 9.07 -2.72
C ALA A 8 11.60 8.07 -3.88
N ALA A 9 12.66 8.10 -4.70
CA ALA A 9 12.88 7.10 -5.75
C ALA A 9 13.45 5.80 -5.19
N THR A 10 14.49 5.90 -4.35
CA THR A 10 15.08 4.76 -3.63
C THR A 10 15.94 5.23 -2.47
N THR A 11 15.92 4.49 -1.37
CA THR A 11 16.83 4.74 -0.24
C THR A 11 18.26 4.35 -0.64
N MET A 12 19.15 5.33 -0.78
CA MET A 12 20.53 5.08 -1.20
C MET A 12 21.33 4.36 -0.10
N GLN A 13 21.25 4.87 1.12
CA GLN A 13 22.02 4.32 2.23
C GLN A 13 21.17 3.33 3.02
N LYS A 14 21.43 2.03 2.87
CA LYS A 14 20.80 0.98 3.67
C LYS A 14 21.54 0.84 5.00
N PRO A 15 20.83 0.56 6.12
CA PRO A 15 21.48 0.18 7.38
C PRO A 15 22.35 -1.07 7.21
N ASP A 16 23.49 -1.14 7.90
CA ASP A 16 24.42 -2.27 7.81
C ASP A 16 23.74 -3.60 8.16
N CYS A 17 22.85 -3.61 9.15
CA CYS A 17 22.09 -4.81 9.52
C CYS A 17 21.21 -5.36 8.38
N VAL A 18 20.72 -4.51 7.47
CA VAL A 18 19.95 -4.95 6.28
C VAL A 18 20.89 -5.62 5.27
N ILE A 19 22.07 -5.01 5.03
CA ILE A 19 23.07 -5.55 4.10
C ILE A 19 23.54 -6.93 4.59
N GLU A 20 23.87 -7.02 5.88
CA GLU A 20 24.31 -8.26 6.52
C GLU A 20 23.25 -9.37 6.47
N ALA A 21 21.98 -9.03 6.80
CA ALA A 21 20.88 -9.99 6.77
C ALA A 21 20.64 -10.54 5.35
N VAL A 22 20.72 -9.69 4.32
CA VAL A 22 20.59 -10.13 2.93
C VAL A 22 21.75 -11.05 2.53
N ALA A 23 22.99 -10.69 2.87
CA ALA A 23 24.16 -11.50 2.56
C ALA A 23 24.11 -12.89 3.24
N GLN A 24 23.69 -12.94 4.52
CA GLN A 24 23.49 -14.18 5.25
C GLN A 24 22.39 -15.05 4.62
N ALA A 25 21.24 -14.46 4.28
CA ALA A 25 20.16 -15.18 3.65
C ALA A 25 20.56 -15.81 2.30
N MET A 26 21.30 -15.05 1.48
CA MET A 26 21.79 -15.55 0.19
C MET A 26 22.78 -16.70 0.32
N GLY A 27 23.56 -16.75 1.41
CA GLY A 27 24.58 -17.77 1.64
C GLY A 27 24.07 -19.05 2.30
N HIS A 28 22.93 -19.00 3.00
CA HIS A 28 22.55 -20.07 3.94
C HIS A 28 21.09 -20.53 3.84
N MET A 29 20.25 -19.87 3.05
CA MET A 29 18.83 -20.24 3.00
C MET A 29 18.46 -21.06 1.79
N GLY A 30 17.64 -22.11 2.03
CA GLY A 30 17.05 -22.96 1.00
C GLY A 30 15.67 -22.42 0.54
N ASN A 31 14.96 -23.26 -0.21
CA ASN A 31 13.61 -22.94 -0.68
C ASN A 31 12.59 -23.15 0.46
N SER A 32 11.91 -22.09 0.88
CA SER A 32 10.93 -22.12 1.96
C SER A 32 9.66 -22.95 1.68
N GLY A 33 9.38 -23.27 0.42
CA GLY A 33 8.16 -23.98 0.01
C GLY A 33 8.33 -25.48 -0.23
N ARG A 34 9.56 -26.00 -0.24
CA ARG A 34 9.85 -27.36 -0.68
C ARG A 34 10.97 -28.01 0.10
N GLY A 35 10.69 -28.53 1.27
CA GLY A 35 11.67 -29.32 2.00
C GLY A 35 11.49 -29.26 3.51
N ALA A 36 11.99 -30.30 4.18
CA ALA A 36 12.00 -30.40 5.65
C ALA A 36 13.44 -30.40 6.21
N TYR A 37 14.43 -30.02 5.38
CA TYR A 37 15.82 -29.87 5.81
C TYR A 37 16.06 -28.48 6.44
N GLY A 38 17.15 -28.36 7.22
CA GLY A 38 17.41 -27.19 8.08
C GLY A 38 17.28 -25.85 7.35
N GLU A 39 17.96 -25.70 6.21
CA GLU A 39 18.01 -24.44 5.45
C GLU A 39 16.64 -24.03 4.87
N ALA A 40 15.78 -25.00 4.52
CA ALA A 40 14.41 -24.73 4.06
C ALA A 40 13.50 -24.31 5.23
N LEU A 41 13.66 -24.92 6.40
CA LEU A 41 12.95 -24.54 7.61
C LEU A 41 13.37 -23.16 8.08
N ASP A 42 14.64 -22.82 8.02
CA ASP A 42 15.15 -21.49 8.41
C ASP A 42 14.62 -20.39 7.47
N ALA A 43 14.54 -20.65 6.17
CA ALA A 43 13.89 -19.74 5.22
C ALA A 43 12.40 -19.55 5.53
N SER A 44 11.70 -20.64 5.88
CA SER A 44 10.27 -20.57 6.25
C SER A 44 10.04 -19.79 7.54
N ARG A 45 10.91 -19.98 8.54
CA ARG A 45 10.86 -19.24 9.82
C ARG A 45 11.10 -17.74 9.58
N MET A 46 12.14 -17.37 8.79
CA MET A 46 12.42 -15.97 8.48
C MET A 46 11.23 -15.28 7.81
N ILE A 47 10.59 -15.92 6.84
CA ILE A 47 9.38 -15.38 6.19
C ILE A 47 8.26 -15.18 7.21
N TYR A 48 8.04 -16.15 8.09
CA TYR A 48 6.97 -16.06 9.09
C TYR A 48 7.26 -14.96 10.13
N GLU A 49 8.48 -14.89 10.67
CA GLU A 49 8.90 -13.84 11.59
C GLU A 49 8.80 -12.44 10.96
N THR A 50 9.13 -12.32 9.68
CA THR A 50 8.95 -11.06 8.94
C THR A 50 7.48 -10.66 8.89
N ARG A 51 6.57 -11.61 8.63
CA ARG A 51 5.12 -11.35 8.68
C ARG A 51 4.65 -10.94 10.08
N GLU A 52 5.17 -11.56 11.14
CA GLU A 52 4.86 -11.18 12.53
C GLU A 52 5.28 -9.75 12.82
N ARG A 53 6.50 -9.36 12.41
CA ARG A 53 7.02 -8.00 12.59
C ARG A 53 6.20 -6.98 11.79
N LEU A 54 5.84 -7.27 10.55
CA LEU A 54 4.97 -6.42 9.74
C LEU A 54 3.55 -6.33 10.34
N SER A 55 3.01 -7.45 10.82
CA SER A 55 1.72 -7.47 11.50
C SER A 55 1.71 -6.58 12.75
N SER A 56 2.79 -6.61 13.52
CA SER A 56 2.95 -5.72 14.69
C SER A 56 3.11 -4.26 14.27
N LEU A 57 3.94 -3.99 13.24
CA LEU A 57 4.23 -2.63 12.77
C LEU A 57 2.97 -1.92 12.23
N PHE A 58 2.11 -2.64 11.52
CA PHE A 58 0.93 -2.08 10.85
C PHE A 58 -0.40 -2.40 11.55
N GLY A 59 -0.38 -2.99 12.76
CA GLY A 59 -1.61 -3.26 13.52
C GLY A 59 -2.53 -4.31 12.89
N LEU A 60 -2.00 -5.26 12.08
CA LEU A 60 -2.82 -6.25 11.37
C LEU A 60 -3.49 -7.26 12.32
N GLY A 61 -2.85 -7.61 13.44
CA GLY A 61 -3.33 -8.59 14.40
C GLY A 61 -3.22 -10.06 13.97
N ASN A 62 -2.89 -10.34 12.69
CA ASN A 62 -2.65 -11.69 12.18
C ASN A 62 -1.54 -11.67 11.12
N PRO A 63 -0.40 -12.35 11.35
CA PRO A 63 0.71 -12.41 10.39
C PRO A 63 0.34 -12.94 9.00
N LYS A 64 -0.72 -13.76 8.90
CA LYS A 64 -1.19 -14.30 7.61
C LYS A 64 -1.80 -13.23 6.69
N GLN A 65 -2.13 -12.06 7.23
CA GLN A 65 -2.62 -10.92 6.44
C GLN A 65 -1.50 -10.18 5.71
N ALA A 66 -0.23 -10.40 6.08
CA ALA A 66 0.91 -9.87 5.34
C ALA A 66 1.26 -10.79 4.16
N ALA A 67 1.11 -10.30 2.93
CA ALA A 67 1.51 -10.98 1.71
C ALA A 67 2.72 -10.28 1.08
N PHE A 68 3.64 -11.04 0.48
CA PHE A 68 4.80 -10.49 -0.22
C PHE A 68 4.56 -10.44 -1.72
N SER A 69 5.03 -9.38 -2.35
CA SER A 69 5.10 -9.22 -3.81
C SER A 69 6.50 -8.73 -4.20
N CYS A 70 6.79 -8.69 -5.50
CA CYS A 70 8.10 -8.22 -5.97
C CYS A 70 8.31 -6.72 -5.73
N ASN A 71 7.23 -5.94 -5.69
CA ASN A 71 7.24 -4.49 -5.45
C ASN A 71 5.83 -3.95 -5.18
N SER A 72 5.72 -2.68 -4.74
CA SER A 72 4.44 -2.02 -4.50
C SER A 72 3.54 -1.95 -5.73
N THR A 73 4.09 -1.81 -6.93
CA THR A 73 3.30 -1.78 -8.17
C THR A 73 2.56 -3.09 -8.38
N GLU A 74 3.21 -4.23 -8.17
CA GLU A 74 2.57 -5.54 -8.27
C GLU A 74 1.52 -5.73 -7.17
N ALA A 75 1.83 -5.34 -5.93
CA ALA A 75 0.89 -5.40 -4.81
C ALA A 75 -0.37 -4.60 -5.08
N LEU A 76 -0.24 -3.33 -5.51
CA LEU A 76 -1.34 -2.44 -5.86
C LEU A 76 -2.17 -2.98 -7.03
N ASN A 77 -1.52 -3.47 -8.09
CA ASN A 77 -2.24 -4.08 -9.22
C ASN A 77 -3.02 -5.33 -8.79
N THR A 78 -2.42 -6.19 -7.97
CA THR A 78 -3.08 -7.38 -7.43
C THR A 78 -4.30 -6.99 -6.58
N ALA A 79 -4.15 -6.01 -5.69
CA ALA A 79 -5.24 -5.55 -4.84
C ALA A 79 -6.36 -4.90 -5.66
N ILE A 80 -6.04 -3.92 -6.50
CA ILE A 80 -7.03 -3.15 -7.26
C ILE A 80 -7.79 -4.06 -8.24
N LEU A 81 -7.08 -4.85 -9.04
CA LEU A 81 -7.71 -5.74 -10.04
C LEU A 81 -8.38 -6.96 -9.41
N GLY A 82 -7.96 -7.37 -8.20
CA GLY A 82 -8.58 -8.48 -7.47
C GLY A 82 -9.85 -8.09 -6.71
N LEU A 83 -9.97 -6.83 -6.30
CA LEU A 83 -11.09 -6.34 -5.51
C LEU A 83 -12.19 -5.68 -6.36
N LEU A 84 -11.85 -5.12 -7.50
CA LEU A 84 -12.69 -4.24 -8.31
C LEU A 84 -12.90 -4.82 -9.71
N GLY A 85 -14.04 -4.52 -10.32
CA GLY A 85 -14.39 -5.03 -11.65
C GLY A 85 -15.37 -4.15 -12.41
N PRO A 86 -15.84 -4.62 -13.58
CA PRO A 86 -16.82 -3.92 -14.38
C PRO A 86 -18.08 -3.62 -13.59
N GLY A 87 -18.62 -2.40 -13.75
CA GLY A 87 -19.81 -1.93 -13.04
C GLY A 87 -19.53 -1.34 -11.65
N ASP A 88 -18.37 -1.57 -11.06
CA ASP A 88 -17.98 -0.92 -9.79
C ASP A 88 -17.65 0.55 -10.04
N HIS A 89 -17.91 1.39 -9.04
CA HIS A 89 -17.40 2.76 -8.98
C HIS A 89 -16.30 2.87 -7.92
N VAL A 90 -15.23 3.56 -8.27
CA VAL A 90 -14.05 3.77 -7.41
C VAL A 90 -13.79 5.26 -7.28
N ILE A 91 -13.59 5.70 -6.05
CA ILE A 91 -13.07 7.04 -5.77
C ILE A 91 -11.55 6.92 -5.61
N SER A 92 -10.80 7.77 -6.29
CA SER A 92 -9.35 7.89 -6.14
C SER A 92 -8.97 9.36 -5.99
N THR A 93 -7.68 9.70 -6.01
CA THR A 93 -7.23 11.09 -5.90
C THR A 93 -6.41 11.52 -7.11
N VAL A 94 -6.34 12.83 -7.33
CA VAL A 94 -5.46 13.39 -8.38
C VAL A 94 -3.98 13.31 -8.04
N MET A 95 -3.64 12.83 -6.85
CA MET A 95 -2.27 12.77 -6.33
C MET A 95 -1.62 11.39 -6.51
N GLU A 96 -2.31 10.45 -7.15
CA GLU A 96 -1.89 9.06 -7.24
C GLU A 96 -0.66 8.85 -8.12
N HIS A 97 0.15 7.86 -7.72
CA HIS A 97 1.21 7.34 -8.57
C HIS A 97 0.64 6.45 -9.69
N ASN A 98 1.40 6.31 -10.78
CA ASN A 98 1.05 5.44 -11.91
C ASN A 98 0.75 3.98 -11.52
N SER A 99 1.30 3.49 -10.41
CA SER A 99 1.02 2.16 -9.87
C SER A 99 -0.44 1.96 -9.48
N VAL A 100 -1.14 3.06 -9.12
CA VAL A 100 -2.58 3.11 -8.86
C VAL A 100 -3.37 3.49 -10.12
N LEU A 101 -2.93 4.53 -10.83
CA LEU A 101 -3.68 5.05 -11.99
C LEU A 101 -3.81 4.03 -13.12
N ARG A 102 -2.74 3.29 -13.44
CA ARG A 102 -2.76 2.32 -14.55
C ARG A 102 -3.78 1.20 -14.37
N PRO A 103 -3.84 0.47 -13.23
CA PRO A 103 -4.89 -0.52 -13.02
C PRO A 103 -6.30 0.10 -12.97
N LEU A 104 -6.48 1.32 -12.43
CA LEU A 104 -7.76 2.01 -12.45
C LEU A 104 -8.22 2.33 -13.88
N TYR A 105 -7.35 2.89 -14.73
CA TYR A 105 -7.67 3.15 -16.14
C TYR A 105 -7.91 1.88 -16.97
N ARG A 106 -7.28 0.77 -16.58
CA ARG A 106 -7.60 -0.53 -17.16
C ARG A 106 -9.03 -0.95 -16.81
N LEU A 107 -9.39 -0.88 -15.54
CA LEU A 107 -10.75 -1.19 -15.08
C LEU A 107 -11.80 -0.27 -15.72
N GLU A 108 -11.49 1.01 -15.92
CA GLU A 108 -12.37 1.95 -16.60
C GLU A 108 -12.68 1.51 -18.03
N LYS A 109 -11.67 1.05 -18.79
CA LYS A 109 -11.85 0.47 -20.13
C LYS A 109 -12.67 -0.82 -20.12
N GLU A 110 -12.65 -1.55 -19.01
CA GLU A 110 -13.40 -2.79 -18.81
C GLU A 110 -14.84 -2.52 -18.25
N GLY A 111 -15.21 -1.26 -18.02
CA GLY A 111 -16.58 -0.85 -17.63
C GLY A 111 -16.74 -0.43 -16.17
N ALA A 112 -15.65 -0.26 -15.41
CA ALA A 112 -15.72 0.42 -14.12
C ALA A 112 -15.84 1.93 -14.28
N GLN A 113 -16.28 2.62 -13.23
CA GLN A 113 -16.36 4.08 -13.18
C GLN A 113 -15.33 4.61 -12.18
N ILE A 114 -14.59 5.65 -12.55
CA ILE A 114 -13.60 6.27 -11.69
C ILE A 114 -13.97 7.73 -11.45
N SER A 115 -13.90 8.18 -10.20
CA SER A 115 -14.00 9.58 -9.82
C SER A 115 -12.75 9.99 -9.06
N PHE A 116 -12.19 11.14 -9.39
CA PHE A 116 -10.99 11.65 -8.74
C PHE A 116 -11.34 12.80 -7.80
N CYS A 117 -10.97 12.66 -6.53
CA CYS A 117 -11.04 13.74 -5.56
C CYS A 117 -9.93 14.75 -5.87
N PRO A 118 -10.26 16.04 -6.05
CA PRO A 118 -9.28 17.06 -6.37
C PRO A 118 -8.43 17.45 -5.17
N CYS A 119 -7.33 18.16 -5.43
CA CYS A 119 -6.54 18.85 -4.41
C CYS A 119 -6.59 20.37 -4.59
N ASP A 120 -6.15 21.10 -3.58
CA ASP A 120 -5.94 22.54 -3.63
C ASP A 120 -4.61 22.88 -4.36
N GLU A 121 -4.32 24.16 -4.53
CA GLU A 121 -3.10 24.67 -5.18
C GLU A 121 -1.81 24.27 -4.44
N LYS A 122 -1.92 23.88 -3.16
CA LYS A 122 -0.81 23.37 -2.35
C LYS A 122 -0.70 21.85 -2.36
N GLY A 123 -1.51 21.17 -3.18
CA GLY A 123 -1.54 19.72 -3.31
C GLY A 123 -2.21 19.01 -2.11
N ARG A 124 -3.03 19.68 -1.32
CA ARG A 124 -3.78 19.06 -0.21
C ARG A 124 -5.14 18.59 -0.72
N LEU A 125 -5.49 17.35 -0.40
CA LEU A 125 -6.75 16.75 -0.82
C LEU A 125 -7.95 17.55 -0.28
N ARG A 126 -8.91 17.87 -1.17
CA ARG A 126 -10.17 18.52 -0.80
C ARG A 126 -11.17 17.49 -0.28
N MET A 127 -10.99 17.09 0.98
CA MET A 127 -11.78 16.04 1.60
C MET A 127 -13.28 16.37 1.68
N GLU A 128 -13.63 17.66 1.70
CA GLU A 128 -15.00 18.16 1.66
C GLU A 128 -15.77 17.77 0.37
N GLU A 129 -15.05 17.45 -0.69
CA GLU A 129 -15.66 17.04 -1.96
C GLU A 129 -15.96 15.52 -2.04
N LEU A 130 -15.35 14.71 -1.17
CA LEU A 130 -15.53 13.26 -1.17
C LEU A 130 -17.01 12.81 -1.09
N PRO A 131 -17.86 13.39 -0.22
CA PRO A 131 -19.27 12.99 -0.14
C PRO A 131 -20.01 13.15 -1.47
N GLY A 132 -19.70 14.18 -2.26
CA GLY A 132 -20.29 14.44 -3.56
C GLY A 132 -19.88 13.47 -4.66
N LEU A 133 -18.77 12.74 -4.46
CA LEU A 133 -18.28 11.75 -5.42
C LEU A 133 -18.90 10.36 -5.22
N VAL A 134 -19.56 10.10 -4.08
CA VAL A 134 -20.14 8.80 -3.78
C VAL A 134 -21.34 8.53 -4.67
N LYS A 135 -21.35 7.36 -5.32
CA LYS A 135 -22.46 6.84 -6.14
C LYS A 135 -23.04 5.59 -5.49
N LYS A 136 -24.21 5.16 -5.96
CA LYS A 136 -24.88 3.94 -5.46
C LYS A 136 -24.02 2.67 -5.59
N ASN A 137 -23.17 2.62 -6.60
CA ASN A 137 -22.27 1.51 -6.90
C ASN A 137 -20.82 1.80 -6.48
N THR A 138 -20.56 2.80 -5.63
CA THR A 138 -19.22 3.05 -5.09
C THR A 138 -18.81 1.89 -4.21
N LYS A 139 -17.67 1.29 -4.51
CA LYS A 139 -17.16 0.11 -3.83
C LYS A 139 -15.90 0.37 -3.01
N ALA A 140 -15.04 1.27 -3.49
CA ALA A 140 -13.78 1.54 -2.83
C ALA A 140 -13.35 3.00 -2.93
N LEU A 141 -12.52 3.41 -1.98
CA LEU A 141 -11.64 4.56 -2.06
C LEU A 141 -10.20 4.03 -2.11
N VAL A 142 -9.45 4.46 -3.14
CA VAL A 142 -8.04 4.11 -3.34
C VAL A 142 -7.23 5.38 -3.30
N CYS A 143 -6.31 5.53 -2.35
CA CYS A 143 -5.49 6.73 -2.26
C CYS A 143 -4.06 6.47 -1.82
N THR A 144 -3.14 7.33 -2.25
CA THR A 144 -1.79 7.40 -1.67
C THR A 144 -1.84 7.99 -0.27
N HIS A 145 -1.01 7.48 0.65
CA HIS A 145 -0.84 8.11 1.96
C HIS A 145 -0.02 9.40 1.84
N ALA A 146 1.03 9.41 1.02
CA ALA A 146 1.76 10.64 0.73
C ALA A 146 2.24 10.64 -0.73
N SER A 147 2.16 11.82 -1.34
CA SER A 147 2.61 12.01 -2.72
C SER A 147 4.15 12.01 -2.81
N ASN A 148 4.69 11.21 -3.70
CA ASN A 148 6.13 11.20 -4.02
C ASN A 148 6.60 12.49 -4.72
N LEU A 149 5.68 13.29 -5.26
CA LEU A 149 5.97 14.54 -5.97
C LEU A 149 5.90 15.75 -5.06
N THR A 150 4.82 15.88 -4.27
CA THR A 150 4.56 17.07 -3.47
C THR A 150 4.97 16.90 -2.00
N GLY A 151 5.12 15.66 -1.53
CA GLY A 151 5.38 15.34 -0.11
C GLY A 151 4.17 15.55 0.80
N ASN A 152 3.01 15.94 0.27
CA ASN A 152 1.80 16.08 1.08
C ASN A 152 1.31 14.70 1.53
N ALA A 153 0.99 14.57 2.82
CA ALA A 153 0.36 13.39 3.40
C ALA A 153 -1.14 13.62 3.59
N ASN A 154 -1.92 12.58 3.29
CA ASN A 154 -3.37 12.55 3.49
C ASN A 154 -3.71 12.05 4.90
N ASP A 155 -4.79 12.57 5.48
CA ASP A 155 -5.30 12.13 6.78
C ASP A 155 -6.04 10.80 6.64
N LEU A 156 -5.31 9.68 6.83
CA LEU A 156 -5.86 8.34 6.73
C LEU A 156 -6.92 8.04 7.80
N MET A 157 -6.85 8.67 8.98
CA MET A 157 -7.87 8.49 10.02
C MET A 157 -9.22 9.01 9.55
N THR A 158 -9.26 10.21 9.01
CA THR A 158 -10.50 10.81 8.49
C THR A 158 -11.00 10.09 7.24
N LEU A 159 -10.11 9.70 6.31
CA LEU A 159 -10.47 8.94 5.12
C LEU A 159 -11.02 7.55 5.46
N GLY A 160 -10.39 6.86 6.39
CA GLY A 160 -10.84 5.54 6.84
C GLY A 160 -12.18 5.59 7.59
N ALA A 161 -12.42 6.63 8.40
CA ALA A 161 -13.71 6.85 9.03
C ALA A 161 -14.81 7.10 7.98
N PHE A 162 -14.51 7.91 6.96
CA PHE A 162 -15.41 8.15 5.81
C PHE A 162 -15.76 6.85 5.07
N CYS A 163 -14.77 6.00 4.81
CA CYS A 163 -14.98 4.72 4.13
C CYS A 163 -15.83 3.78 4.99
N LYS A 164 -15.50 3.64 6.26
CA LYS A 164 -16.21 2.77 7.20
C LYS A 164 -17.69 3.16 7.35
N GLU A 165 -17.97 4.46 7.49
CA GLU A 165 -19.35 4.97 7.61
C GLU A 165 -20.21 4.61 6.39
N ARG A 166 -19.58 4.48 5.20
CA ARG A 166 -20.26 4.22 3.92
C ARG A 166 -20.13 2.79 3.42
N GLY A 167 -19.44 1.93 4.18
CA GLY A 167 -19.22 0.54 3.78
C GLY A 167 -18.33 0.39 2.55
N LEU A 168 -17.41 1.34 2.32
CA LEU A 168 -16.45 1.32 1.22
C LEU A 168 -15.18 0.61 1.63
N LEU A 169 -14.57 -0.14 0.71
CA LEU A 169 -13.22 -0.64 0.88
C LEU A 169 -12.23 0.53 0.87
N PHE A 170 -11.27 0.51 1.79
CA PHE A 170 -10.22 1.52 1.86
C PHE A 170 -8.86 0.90 1.50
N VAL A 171 -8.33 1.27 0.33
CA VAL A 171 -7.05 0.80 -0.22
C VAL A 171 -6.04 1.95 -0.19
N VAL A 172 -4.89 1.72 0.44
CA VAL A 172 -3.86 2.74 0.66
C VAL A 172 -2.54 2.36 0.00
N ASP A 173 -2.02 3.23 -0.85
CA ASP A 173 -0.63 3.19 -1.30
C ASP A 173 0.25 3.87 -0.25
N ALA A 174 0.98 3.07 0.52
CA ALA A 174 1.89 3.51 1.56
C ALA A 174 3.37 3.50 1.14
N SER A 175 3.67 3.41 -0.16
CA SER A 175 5.03 3.28 -0.69
C SER A 175 6.01 4.33 -0.16
N GLN A 176 5.54 5.55 0.12
CA GLN A 176 6.36 6.65 0.64
C GLN A 176 6.39 6.73 2.17
N THR A 177 5.50 6.03 2.85
CA THR A 177 5.23 6.27 4.28
C THR A 177 5.36 5.04 5.16
N ALA A 178 5.32 3.84 4.60
CA ALA A 178 5.53 2.61 5.34
C ALA A 178 6.89 2.61 6.06
N GLY A 179 6.87 2.48 7.40
CA GLY A 179 8.06 2.57 8.23
C GLY A 179 8.60 3.99 8.47
N VAL A 180 7.98 5.02 7.87
CA VAL A 180 8.36 6.44 8.04
C VAL A 180 7.33 7.19 8.88
N LEU A 181 6.05 7.04 8.55
CA LEU A 181 4.94 7.57 9.33
C LEU A 181 4.20 6.42 10.03
N PRO A 182 3.61 6.66 11.20
CA PRO A 182 2.80 5.66 11.87
C PRO A 182 1.59 5.27 11.02
N ILE A 183 1.40 3.97 10.80
CA ILE A 183 0.23 3.41 10.12
C ILE A 183 -0.29 2.27 10.99
N ASP A 184 -1.51 2.41 11.51
CA ASP A 184 -2.25 1.35 12.16
C ASP A 184 -3.48 1.06 11.29
N MET A 185 -3.42 -0.03 10.53
CA MET A 185 -4.46 -0.37 9.56
C MET A 185 -5.82 -0.57 10.22
N LYS A 186 -5.83 -1.14 11.43
CA LYS A 186 -7.07 -1.39 12.17
C LYS A 186 -7.68 -0.09 12.69
N ALA A 187 -6.87 0.76 13.34
CA ALA A 187 -7.33 2.04 13.86
C ALA A 187 -7.77 3.00 12.74
N MET A 188 -7.07 2.97 11.60
CA MET A 188 -7.34 3.80 10.42
C MET A 188 -8.39 3.19 9.48
N ASN A 189 -9.00 2.04 9.83
CA ASN A 189 -9.97 1.31 9.00
C ASN A 189 -9.47 1.05 7.56
N ILE A 190 -8.20 0.70 7.41
CA ILE A 190 -7.60 0.35 6.12
C ILE A 190 -7.83 -1.13 5.87
N ASP A 191 -8.47 -1.48 4.74
CA ASP A 191 -8.71 -2.86 4.35
C ASP A 191 -7.49 -3.47 3.64
N VAL A 192 -6.81 -2.67 2.80
CA VAL A 192 -5.59 -3.08 2.10
C VAL A 192 -4.57 -1.94 2.11
N GLY A 193 -3.36 -2.24 2.57
CA GLY A 193 -2.19 -1.35 2.49
C GLY A 193 -1.07 -1.98 1.65
N CYS A 194 -0.50 -1.22 0.73
CA CYS A 194 0.59 -1.66 -0.16
C CYS A 194 1.80 -0.73 -0.05
#